data_908484ececee963d8e074e8e0918c89f
#
_entry.id   908484ececee963d8e074e8e0918c89f
#
_cell.length_a   1.000
_cell.length_b   1.000
_cell.length_c   1.000
_cell.angle_alpha   90.00
_cell.angle_beta   90.00
_cell.angle_gamma   90.00
#
_symmetry.space_group_name_H-M   'P 1'
#
loop_
_entity.id
_entity.type
_entity.pdbx_description
1 polymer ?
#
loop_
_entity_poly.entity_id
_entity_poly.type
_entity_poly.pdbx_seq_one_letter_code
_entity_poly.pdbx_strand_id
1 'polypeptide(L)'
;SEMCIRDSSKMQNDEDLSVEKAKNPKTIIVDYGGANVAKPLHVGHLRSAIIGESIKRMGRFMGHNMIGDVHLGDWGLQMGLIITELQERHPELVYFDESFTGEYPEEAPFTISELEEIYPCASGKSKEDEDYKKRALEATRELQQGRRGYRAIWKHIMNVSVADLKKNYGNLDVHFDLWMGESDAQEYIPDMVDYLKDNGYAHYDQGALVVDVKEETDTKEIPPCMILKSDGAALYDTTDLATIIQRMKLYKPDEICYLADKRQELHFVQCFRCARKAKLVNDDTVLSFIGFGTMNGKDGKPFKTREGGVMRLE
;
A
#
# COMPACT_ATOMS: atom_id res chain seq x y z
N SER A 1 -11.47 -8.74 -42.93
CA SER A 1 -11.86 -10.13 -43.30
C SER A 1 -13.32 -10.37 -42.94
N GLU A 2 -14.01 -11.29 -43.56
CA GLU A 2 -15.43 -11.64 -43.27
C GLU A 2 -15.62 -12.00 -41.79
N MET A 3 -14.62 -12.62 -41.17
CA MET A 3 -14.62 -12.96 -39.75
C MET A 3 -14.73 -11.72 -38.86
N CYS A 4 -13.95 -10.66 -39.13
CA CYS A 4 -14.03 -9.40 -38.38
C CYS A 4 -15.41 -8.72 -38.53
N ILE A 5 -15.99 -8.74 -39.73
CA ILE A 5 -17.32 -8.14 -39.99
C ILE A 5 -18.39 -8.90 -39.22
N ARG A 6 -18.35 -10.23 -39.23
CA ARG A 6 -19.29 -11.10 -38.50
C ARG A 6 -19.17 -10.92 -36.98
N ASP A 7 -17.95 -10.81 -36.44
CA ASP A 7 -17.74 -10.60 -35.01
C ASP A 7 -18.20 -9.21 -34.57
N SER A 8 -17.90 -8.17 -35.37
CA SER A 8 -18.36 -6.82 -35.10
C SER A 8 -19.90 -6.71 -35.12
N SER A 9 -20.55 -7.40 -36.05
CA SER A 9 -22.02 -7.43 -36.12
C SER A 9 -22.66 -8.14 -34.93
N LYS A 10 -22.03 -9.23 -34.43
CA LYS A 10 -22.47 -9.89 -33.21
C LYS A 10 -22.33 -8.99 -32.00
N MET A 11 -21.16 -8.35 -31.84
CA MET A 11 -20.91 -7.44 -30.73
C MET A 11 -21.89 -6.27 -30.67
N GLN A 12 -22.28 -5.72 -31.83
CA GLN A 12 -23.24 -4.61 -31.90
C GLN A 12 -24.66 -4.98 -31.44
N ASN A 13 -25.03 -6.23 -31.55
CA ASN A 13 -26.40 -6.70 -31.26
C ASN A 13 -26.48 -7.46 -29.92
N ASP A 14 -25.42 -7.48 -29.15
CA ASP A 14 -25.31 -8.19 -27.88
C ASP A 14 -24.85 -7.22 -26.77
N GLU A 15 -25.68 -7.04 -25.73
CA GLU A 15 -25.36 -6.17 -24.58
C GLU A 15 -24.05 -6.59 -23.87
N ASP A 16 -23.74 -7.87 -23.91
CA ASP A 16 -22.50 -8.42 -23.37
C ASP A 16 -21.32 -8.39 -24.37
N LEU A 17 -21.47 -7.69 -25.50
CA LEU A 17 -20.45 -7.56 -26.55
C LEU A 17 -19.88 -8.92 -27.01
N SER A 18 -20.67 -9.96 -26.97
CA SER A 18 -20.29 -11.36 -27.23
C SER A 18 -19.21 -11.92 -26.32
N VAL A 19 -19.01 -11.32 -25.14
CA VAL A 19 -18.12 -11.85 -24.11
C VAL A 19 -18.85 -12.91 -23.28
N GLU A 20 -18.32 -14.13 -23.27
CA GLU A 20 -18.86 -15.17 -22.42
C GLU A 20 -18.59 -14.84 -20.95
N LYS A 21 -19.65 -14.87 -20.13
CA LYS A 21 -19.51 -14.74 -18.67
C LYS A 21 -18.83 -15.95 -18.07
N ALA A 22 -18.07 -15.74 -17.01
CA ALA A 22 -17.37 -16.80 -16.28
C ALA A 22 -18.37 -17.85 -15.78
N LYS A 23 -18.16 -19.11 -16.14
CA LYS A 23 -18.96 -20.24 -15.63
C LYS A 23 -18.78 -20.47 -14.14
N ASN A 24 -17.58 -20.19 -13.65
CA ASN A 24 -17.18 -20.27 -12.24
C ASN A 24 -16.64 -18.91 -11.81
N PRO A 25 -17.50 -17.98 -11.37
CA PRO A 25 -17.07 -16.67 -10.87
C PRO A 25 -16.05 -16.81 -9.75
N LYS A 26 -14.97 -16.03 -9.83
CA LYS A 26 -13.92 -15.97 -8.82
C LYS A 26 -14.04 -14.69 -8.02
N THR A 27 -13.58 -14.72 -6.76
CA THR A 27 -13.35 -13.52 -5.97
C THR A 27 -11.90 -13.09 -6.16
N ILE A 28 -11.68 -11.90 -6.75
CA ILE A 28 -10.37 -11.38 -7.12
C ILE A 28 -10.19 -10.02 -6.46
N ILE A 29 -9.17 -9.91 -5.62
CA ILE A 29 -8.73 -8.63 -5.07
C ILE A 29 -7.70 -8.04 -6.02
N VAL A 30 -7.91 -6.79 -6.43
CA VAL A 30 -6.93 -6.01 -7.20
C VAL A 30 -6.41 -4.90 -6.30
N ASP A 31 -5.12 -4.98 -5.98
CA ASP A 31 -4.38 -3.97 -5.22
C ASP A 31 -3.74 -3.00 -6.20
N TYR A 32 -4.21 -1.76 -6.20
CA TYR A 32 -3.76 -0.74 -7.14
C TYR A 32 -3.92 0.68 -6.58
N GLY A 33 -3.35 1.66 -7.24
CA GLY A 33 -3.37 3.06 -6.79
C GLY A 33 -2.14 3.42 -5.97
N GLY A 34 -1.85 2.69 -4.90
CA GLY A 34 -0.61 2.81 -4.13
C GLY A 34 -0.39 4.18 -3.49
N ALA A 35 -1.46 4.86 -3.06
CA ALA A 35 -1.38 6.19 -2.48
C ALA A 35 -0.82 6.16 -1.06
N ASN A 36 0.00 7.16 -0.75
CA ASN A 36 0.40 7.43 0.63
C ASN A 36 -0.42 8.59 1.18
N VAL A 37 -0.87 8.49 2.42
CA VAL A 37 -1.54 9.60 3.09
C VAL A 37 -0.59 10.80 3.26
N ALA A 38 -1.16 11.99 3.36
CA ALA A 38 -0.42 13.25 3.47
C ALA A 38 0.57 13.53 2.31
N LYS A 39 0.36 12.89 1.17
CA LYS A 39 1.10 13.18 -0.07
C LYS A 39 0.13 13.41 -1.20
N PRO A 40 0.36 14.43 -2.05
CA PRO A 40 -0.48 14.65 -3.21
C PRO A 40 -0.33 13.50 -4.20
N LEU A 41 -1.42 13.17 -4.87
CA LEU A 41 -1.35 12.30 -6.04
C LEU A 41 -0.57 13.01 -7.15
N HIS A 42 0.28 12.26 -7.80
CA HIS A 42 1.06 12.74 -8.93
C HIS A 42 0.92 11.81 -10.12
N VAL A 43 1.40 12.26 -11.26
CA VAL A 43 1.32 11.54 -12.53
C VAL A 43 1.83 10.09 -12.45
N GLY A 44 2.72 9.77 -11.52
CA GLY A 44 3.19 8.39 -11.28
C GLY A 44 2.10 7.44 -10.77
N HIS A 45 1.09 7.95 -10.06
CA HIS A 45 -0.04 7.15 -9.58
C HIS A 45 -1.09 6.88 -10.66
N LEU A 46 -1.11 7.71 -11.72
CA LEU A 46 -2.10 7.61 -12.80
C LEU A 46 -2.13 6.23 -13.46
N ARG A 47 -0.95 5.66 -13.76
CA ARG A 47 -0.88 4.35 -14.41
C ARG A 47 -1.47 3.25 -13.56
N SER A 48 -1.09 3.18 -12.28
CA SER A 48 -1.64 2.20 -11.35
C SER A 48 -3.16 2.34 -11.26
N ALA A 49 -3.66 3.57 -11.09
CA ALA A 49 -5.08 3.86 -10.95
C ALA A 49 -5.88 3.41 -12.17
N ILE A 50 -5.50 3.86 -13.38
CA ILE A 50 -6.25 3.61 -14.61
C ILE A 50 -6.18 2.13 -15.03
N ILE A 51 -5.00 1.52 -14.95
CA ILE A 51 -4.83 0.10 -15.32
C ILE A 51 -5.60 -0.80 -14.35
N GLY A 52 -5.47 -0.55 -13.04
CA GLY A 52 -6.16 -1.34 -12.03
C GLY A 52 -7.68 -1.21 -12.10
N GLU A 53 -8.19 0.01 -12.29
CA GLU A 53 -9.62 0.24 -12.50
C GLU A 53 -10.14 -0.47 -13.74
N SER A 54 -9.36 -0.44 -14.84
CA SER A 54 -9.72 -1.15 -16.08
C SER A 54 -9.79 -2.66 -15.87
N ILE A 55 -8.81 -3.25 -15.18
CA ILE A 55 -8.80 -4.69 -14.84
C ILE A 55 -10.02 -5.04 -14.00
N LYS A 56 -10.32 -4.25 -12.97
CA LYS A 56 -11.49 -4.45 -12.12
C LYS A 56 -12.80 -4.41 -12.91
N ARG A 57 -12.96 -3.41 -13.77
CA ARG A 57 -14.16 -3.26 -14.62
C ARG A 57 -14.31 -4.42 -15.61
N MET A 58 -13.22 -4.81 -16.28
CA MET A 58 -13.23 -5.97 -17.19
C MET A 58 -13.59 -7.26 -16.45
N GLY A 59 -13.00 -7.51 -15.27
CA GLY A 59 -13.32 -8.69 -14.49
C GLY A 59 -14.78 -8.73 -14.06
N ARG A 60 -15.36 -7.59 -13.64
CA ARG A 60 -16.80 -7.47 -13.34
C ARG A 60 -17.66 -7.73 -14.55
N PHE A 61 -17.30 -7.15 -15.68
CA PHE A 61 -18.00 -7.37 -16.94
C PHE A 61 -18.00 -8.85 -17.35
N MET A 62 -16.90 -9.56 -17.09
CA MET A 62 -16.79 -11.00 -17.30
C MET A 62 -17.51 -11.85 -16.24
N GLY A 63 -18.11 -11.24 -15.22
CA GLY A 63 -18.90 -11.94 -14.20
C GLY A 63 -18.12 -12.40 -12.95
N HIS A 64 -16.88 -11.92 -12.76
CA HIS A 64 -16.13 -12.16 -11.54
C HIS A 64 -16.51 -11.19 -10.41
N ASN A 65 -16.33 -11.59 -9.16
CA ASN A 65 -16.44 -10.73 -7.99
C ASN A 65 -15.09 -10.01 -7.79
N MET A 66 -15.00 -8.78 -8.31
CA MET A 66 -13.79 -7.97 -8.25
C MET A 66 -13.85 -7.00 -7.07
N ILE A 67 -12.80 -6.96 -6.27
CA ILE A 67 -12.63 -6.07 -5.11
C ILE A 67 -11.39 -5.22 -5.35
N GLY A 68 -11.56 -3.91 -5.50
CA GLY A 68 -10.45 -2.96 -5.65
C GLY A 68 -10.03 -2.38 -4.31
N ASP A 69 -8.76 -2.53 -3.95
CA ASP A 69 -8.17 -1.98 -2.73
C ASP A 69 -7.06 -0.99 -3.07
N VAL A 70 -7.11 0.20 -2.47
CA VAL A 70 -6.08 1.23 -2.69
C VAL A 70 -4.80 0.94 -1.89
N HIS A 71 -4.91 0.22 -0.81
CA HIS A 71 -3.85 -0.12 0.16
C HIS A 71 -2.94 1.05 0.51
N LEU A 72 -3.42 1.89 1.42
CA LEU A 72 -2.77 3.16 1.78
C LEU A 72 -1.47 2.95 2.57
N GLY A 73 -0.43 3.70 2.21
CA GLY A 73 0.74 3.88 3.06
C GLY A 73 0.42 4.89 4.17
N ASP A 74 0.08 4.40 5.35
CA ASP A 74 -0.46 5.21 6.45
C ASP A 74 0.19 4.96 7.82
N TRP A 75 1.24 4.15 7.89
CA TRP A 75 1.73 3.65 9.17
C TRP A 75 3.23 3.78 9.45
N GLY A 76 4.02 4.18 8.48
CA GLY A 76 5.48 4.23 8.58
C GLY A 76 6.05 5.54 9.14
N LEU A 77 7.36 5.71 8.98
CA LEU A 77 8.13 6.91 9.39
C LEU A 77 7.52 8.22 8.91
N GLN A 78 6.81 8.21 7.80
CA GLN A 78 6.10 9.37 7.29
C GLN A 78 5.17 9.99 8.34
N MET A 79 4.45 9.16 9.12
CA MET A 79 3.57 9.65 10.18
C MET A 79 4.36 10.32 11.31
N GLY A 80 5.46 9.72 11.73
CA GLY A 80 6.34 10.31 12.74
C GLY A 80 6.97 11.63 12.30
N LEU A 81 7.35 11.74 11.02
CA LEU A 81 7.86 12.99 10.44
C LEU A 81 6.81 14.10 10.50
N ILE A 82 5.56 13.81 10.14
CA ILE A 82 4.47 14.80 10.20
C ILE A 82 4.19 15.21 11.65
N ILE A 83 4.11 14.25 12.56
CA ILE A 83 3.87 14.52 13.98
C ILE A 83 4.99 15.41 14.56
N THR A 84 6.26 15.10 14.26
CA THR A 84 7.41 15.85 14.75
C THR A 84 7.40 17.28 14.21
N GLU A 85 7.15 17.47 12.92
CA GLU A 85 7.08 18.80 12.32
C GLU A 85 5.90 19.61 12.84
N LEU A 86 4.74 18.98 13.02
CA LEU A 86 3.57 19.62 13.59
C LEU A 86 3.84 20.07 15.04
N GLN A 87 4.54 19.28 15.83
CA GLN A 87 4.94 19.62 17.19
C GLN A 87 5.93 20.80 17.23
N GLU A 88 6.85 20.89 16.28
CA GLU A 88 7.75 22.04 16.18
C GLU A 88 7.02 23.34 15.82
N ARG A 89 6.04 23.25 14.91
CA ARG A 89 5.27 24.42 14.46
C ARG A 89 4.23 24.87 15.47
N HIS A 90 3.61 23.91 16.16
CA HIS A 90 2.45 24.12 17.04
C HIS A 90 2.58 23.31 18.33
N PRO A 91 3.60 23.61 19.19
CA PRO A 91 3.82 22.87 20.43
C PRO A 91 2.68 23.03 21.46
N GLU A 92 1.86 24.05 21.30
CA GLU A 92 0.70 24.36 22.14
C GLU A 92 -0.51 23.45 21.93
N LEU A 93 -0.52 22.65 20.85
CA LEU A 93 -1.65 21.79 20.54
C LEU A 93 -1.82 20.69 21.60
N VAL A 94 -3.07 20.51 22.02
CA VAL A 94 -3.47 19.55 23.06
C VAL A 94 -3.02 18.09 22.79
N TYR A 95 -2.75 17.75 21.55
CA TYR A 95 -2.27 16.42 21.13
C TYR A 95 -0.89 16.07 21.68
N PHE A 96 -0.09 17.07 22.04
CA PHE A 96 1.28 16.91 22.57
C PHE A 96 1.33 16.90 24.10
N ASP A 97 0.24 17.28 24.75
CA ASP A 97 0.11 17.23 26.21
C ASP A 97 -0.22 15.80 26.67
N GLU A 98 0.75 15.13 27.27
CA GLU A 98 0.58 13.76 27.79
C GLU A 98 -0.41 13.68 28.97
N SER A 99 -0.60 14.78 29.68
CA SER A 99 -1.53 14.85 30.81
C SER A 99 -3.00 15.04 30.39
N PHE A 100 -3.24 15.33 29.10
CA PHE A 100 -4.57 15.57 28.59
C PHE A 100 -5.40 14.29 28.56
N THR A 101 -6.51 14.29 29.27
CA THR A 101 -7.44 13.14 29.40
C THR A 101 -8.79 13.36 28.73
N GLY A 102 -9.03 14.58 28.21
CA GLY A 102 -10.27 14.96 27.54
C GLY A 102 -10.46 14.33 26.16
N GLU A 103 -11.52 14.74 25.49
CA GLU A 103 -11.76 14.42 24.09
C GLU A 103 -10.97 15.38 23.20
N TYR A 104 -10.32 14.85 22.16
CA TYR A 104 -9.61 15.66 21.20
C TYR A 104 -10.58 16.37 20.26
N PRO A 105 -10.24 17.57 19.74
CA PRO A 105 -11.08 18.28 18.79
C PRO A 105 -11.47 17.42 17.58
N GLU A 106 -12.71 17.58 17.12
CA GLU A 106 -13.20 16.89 15.92
C GLU A 106 -12.59 17.48 14.64
N GLU A 107 -12.32 18.79 14.64
CA GLU A 107 -11.66 19.46 13.52
C GLU A 107 -10.17 19.17 13.49
N ALA A 108 -9.65 18.88 12.30
CA ALA A 108 -8.22 18.70 12.10
C ALA A 108 -7.48 20.03 12.38
N PRO A 109 -6.32 19.98 13.08
CA PRO A 109 -5.50 21.17 13.32
C PRO A 109 -4.72 21.64 12.09
N PHE A 110 -5.00 21.09 10.93
CA PHE A 110 -4.34 21.37 9.64
C PHE A 110 -5.27 21.04 8.46
N THR A 111 -4.98 21.68 7.34
CA THR A 111 -5.58 21.41 6.04
C THR A 111 -4.73 20.42 5.24
N ILE A 112 -5.28 19.91 4.10
CA ILE A 112 -4.49 19.06 3.17
C ILE A 112 -3.28 19.83 2.61
N SER A 113 -3.44 21.12 2.28
CA SER A 113 -2.34 21.96 1.76
C SER A 113 -1.21 22.10 2.77
N GLU A 114 -1.54 22.26 4.06
CA GLU A 114 -0.52 22.29 5.13
C GLU A 114 0.18 20.95 5.30
N LEU A 115 -0.52 19.83 5.21
CA LEU A 115 0.11 18.49 5.23
C LEU A 115 1.09 18.29 4.06
N GLU A 116 0.75 18.80 2.89
CA GLU A 116 1.60 18.75 1.69
C GLU A 116 2.88 19.59 1.83
N GLU A 117 2.89 20.60 2.69
CA GLU A 117 4.08 21.38 3.05
C GLU A 117 4.86 20.75 4.21
N ILE A 118 4.15 20.25 5.23
CA ILE A 118 4.73 19.66 6.45
C ILE A 118 5.61 18.46 6.09
N TYR A 119 5.09 17.54 5.31
CA TYR A 119 5.82 16.29 5.02
C TYR A 119 7.14 16.50 4.26
N PRO A 120 7.22 17.26 3.15
CA PRO A 120 8.50 17.51 2.48
C PRO A 120 9.49 18.27 3.35
N CYS A 121 9.02 19.23 4.16
CA CYS A 121 9.86 19.95 5.12
C CYS A 121 10.48 19.00 6.14
N ALA A 122 9.65 18.17 6.79
CA ALA A 122 10.10 17.18 7.76
C ALA A 122 11.07 16.15 7.14
N SER A 123 10.76 15.68 5.92
CA SER A 123 11.62 14.77 5.17
C SER A 123 12.97 15.39 4.80
N GLY A 124 13.01 16.68 4.50
CA GLY A 124 14.23 17.45 4.29
C GLY A 124 15.07 17.53 5.55
N LYS A 125 14.49 18.03 6.63
CA LYS A 125 15.15 18.14 7.96
C LYS A 125 15.73 16.80 8.42
N SER A 126 14.99 15.70 8.27
CA SER A 126 15.42 14.38 8.70
C SER A 126 16.64 13.82 7.95
N LYS A 127 17.01 14.39 6.81
CA LYS A 127 18.22 14.01 6.05
C LYS A 127 19.44 14.80 6.48
N GLU A 128 19.23 15.98 7.02
CA GLU A 128 20.29 16.92 7.40
C GLU A 128 20.56 16.88 8.89
N ASP A 129 19.56 16.50 9.71
CA ASP A 129 19.61 16.47 11.18
C ASP A 129 19.24 15.06 11.69
N GLU A 130 20.26 14.35 12.19
CA GLU A 130 20.09 13.01 12.80
C GLU A 130 19.26 13.04 14.10
N ASP A 131 19.27 14.13 14.86
CA ASP A 131 18.46 14.22 16.08
C ASP A 131 16.99 14.48 15.75
N TYR A 132 16.71 15.24 14.69
CA TYR A 132 15.36 15.34 14.13
C TYR A 132 14.85 13.98 13.67
N LYS A 133 15.66 13.23 12.94
CA LYS A 133 15.31 11.89 12.46
C LYS A 133 15.02 10.93 13.61
N LYS A 134 15.82 10.94 14.67
CA LYS A 134 15.57 10.13 15.88
C LYS A 134 14.24 10.49 16.53
N ARG A 135 13.90 11.78 16.65
CA ARG A 135 12.61 12.21 17.18
C ARG A 135 11.44 11.71 16.31
N ALA A 136 11.59 11.75 14.98
CA ALA A 136 10.56 11.26 14.07
C ALA A 136 10.39 9.73 14.15
N LEU A 137 11.47 8.98 14.32
CA LEU A 137 11.42 7.54 14.58
C LEU A 137 10.74 7.22 15.92
N GLU A 138 11.06 7.97 16.96
CA GLU A 138 10.41 7.83 18.26
C GLU A 138 8.91 8.18 18.19
N ALA A 139 8.54 9.27 17.53
CA ALA A 139 7.14 9.63 17.30
C ALA A 139 6.37 8.54 16.54
N THR A 140 7.03 7.90 15.56
CA THR A 140 6.46 6.74 14.85
C THR A 140 6.21 5.58 15.82
N ARG A 141 7.20 5.26 16.65
CA ARG A 141 7.10 4.18 17.65
C ARG A 141 5.97 4.44 18.65
N GLU A 142 5.89 5.65 19.18
CA GLU A 142 4.85 6.04 20.14
C GLU A 142 3.44 6.03 19.52
N LEU A 143 3.30 6.48 18.27
CA LEU A 143 2.07 6.34 17.51
C LEU A 143 1.63 4.87 17.42
N GLN A 144 2.55 4.00 17.03
CA GLN A 144 2.30 2.57 16.88
C GLN A 144 1.97 1.90 18.21
N GLN A 145 2.60 2.34 19.30
CA GLN A 145 2.31 1.89 20.66
C GLN A 145 1.01 2.45 21.26
N GLY A 146 0.34 3.36 20.56
CA GLY A 146 -0.99 3.80 20.96
C GLY A 146 -1.03 5.10 21.74
N ARG A 147 0.00 5.98 21.68
CA ARG A 147 -0.04 7.31 22.31
C ARG A 147 -1.26 8.08 21.83
N ARG A 148 -2.16 8.42 22.77
CA ARG A 148 -3.50 8.96 22.47
C ARG A 148 -3.47 10.17 21.56
N GLY A 149 -2.66 11.19 21.87
CA GLY A 149 -2.54 12.40 21.08
C GLY A 149 -2.04 12.13 19.66
N TYR A 150 -1.06 11.26 19.51
CA TYR A 150 -0.51 10.88 18.20
C TYR A 150 -1.51 10.07 17.36
N ARG A 151 -2.28 9.19 18.00
CA ARG A 151 -3.40 8.48 17.35
C ARG A 151 -4.51 9.43 16.90
N ALA A 152 -4.79 10.48 17.68
CA ALA A 152 -5.76 11.50 17.30
C ALA A 152 -5.26 12.32 16.09
N ILE A 153 -3.99 12.75 16.07
CA ILE A 153 -3.38 13.39 14.90
C ILE A 153 -3.43 12.46 13.69
N TRP A 154 -3.03 11.20 13.84
CA TRP A 154 -3.07 10.22 12.77
C TRP A 154 -4.47 10.06 12.17
N LYS A 155 -5.51 10.01 13.02
CA LYS A 155 -6.90 9.97 12.56
C LYS A 155 -7.29 11.20 11.73
N HIS A 156 -6.82 12.38 12.12
CA HIS A 156 -7.02 13.61 11.33
C HIS A 156 -6.28 13.56 9.99
N ILE A 157 -5.04 13.09 9.98
CA ILE A 157 -4.26 12.88 8.74
C ILE A 157 -5.03 11.95 7.80
N MET A 158 -5.53 10.83 8.31
CA MET A 158 -6.33 9.87 7.54
C MET A 158 -7.58 10.52 6.96
N ASN A 159 -8.38 11.20 7.78
CA ASN A 159 -9.63 11.80 7.35
C ASN A 159 -9.42 12.85 6.24
N VAL A 160 -8.45 13.74 6.43
CA VAL A 160 -8.13 14.80 5.47
C VAL A 160 -7.57 14.22 4.17
N SER A 161 -6.62 13.28 4.28
CA SER A 161 -5.97 12.67 3.12
C SER A 161 -6.92 11.79 2.32
N VAL A 162 -7.71 10.94 2.97
CA VAL A 162 -8.65 10.04 2.27
C VAL A 162 -9.73 10.85 1.56
N ALA A 163 -10.21 11.94 2.14
CA ALA A 163 -11.19 12.82 1.50
C ALA A 163 -10.63 13.42 0.19
N ASP A 164 -9.38 13.90 0.23
CA ASP A 164 -8.70 14.44 -0.95
C ASP A 164 -8.42 13.35 -2.00
N LEU A 165 -7.89 12.20 -1.58
CA LEU A 165 -7.64 11.07 -2.46
C LEU A 165 -8.92 10.60 -3.19
N LYS A 166 -10.05 10.50 -2.47
CA LYS A 166 -11.34 10.14 -3.05
C LYS A 166 -11.79 11.13 -4.11
N LYS A 167 -11.61 12.43 -3.86
CA LYS A 167 -11.91 13.49 -4.83
C LYS A 167 -11.06 13.32 -6.09
N ASN A 168 -9.74 13.17 -5.93
CA ASN A 168 -8.81 13.08 -7.05
C ASN A 168 -8.99 11.80 -7.88
N TYR A 169 -9.17 10.65 -7.23
CA TYR A 169 -9.49 9.41 -7.94
C TYR A 169 -10.88 9.48 -8.61
N GLY A 170 -11.86 10.12 -7.97
CA GLY A 170 -13.18 10.34 -8.56
C GLY A 170 -13.12 11.17 -9.85
N ASN A 171 -12.23 12.17 -9.94
CA ASN A 171 -12.00 12.94 -11.17
C ASN A 171 -11.45 12.08 -12.32
N LEU A 172 -10.81 10.96 -12.00
CA LEU A 172 -10.32 9.97 -12.96
C LEU A 172 -11.33 8.83 -13.23
N ASP A 173 -12.51 8.91 -12.64
CA ASP A 173 -13.51 7.83 -12.63
C ASP A 173 -12.94 6.51 -12.09
N VAL A 174 -12.06 6.59 -11.08
CA VAL A 174 -11.46 5.46 -10.37
C VAL A 174 -12.12 5.33 -8.99
N HIS A 175 -12.68 4.15 -8.70
CA HIS A 175 -13.45 3.90 -7.49
C HIS A 175 -12.97 2.62 -6.80
N PHE A 176 -12.44 2.77 -5.59
CA PHE A 176 -12.04 1.62 -4.78
C PHE A 176 -13.21 1.11 -3.93
N ASP A 177 -13.27 -0.20 -3.75
CA ASP A 177 -14.21 -0.84 -2.85
C ASP A 177 -13.69 -0.82 -1.40
N LEU A 178 -12.37 -0.94 -1.25
CA LEU A 178 -11.68 -0.92 0.03
C LEU A 178 -10.70 0.25 0.11
N TRP A 179 -10.66 0.87 1.28
CA TRP A 179 -9.73 1.92 1.66
C TRP A 179 -8.93 1.46 2.87
N MET A 180 -8.33 0.28 2.73
CA MET A 180 -7.46 -0.32 3.74
C MET A 180 -6.06 0.29 3.68
N GLY A 181 -5.28 0.10 4.73
CA GLY A 181 -3.91 0.58 4.79
C GLY A 181 -2.97 -0.39 5.50
N GLU A 182 -1.71 -0.02 5.54
CA GLU A 182 -0.67 -0.76 6.29
C GLU A 182 -1.05 -0.88 7.78
N SER A 183 -1.76 0.12 8.35
CA SER A 183 -2.22 0.11 9.74
C SER A 183 -3.21 -1.01 10.04
N ASP A 184 -4.06 -1.37 9.08
CA ASP A 184 -5.08 -2.41 9.27
C ASP A 184 -4.48 -3.82 9.34
N ALA A 185 -3.27 -4.01 8.81
CA ALA A 185 -2.57 -5.29 8.84
C ALA A 185 -1.74 -5.50 10.11
N GLN A 186 -1.54 -4.46 10.92
CA GLN A 186 -0.64 -4.52 12.08
C GLN A 186 -1.01 -5.58 13.10
N GLU A 187 -2.30 -5.80 13.34
CA GLU A 187 -2.78 -6.79 14.30
C GLU A 187 -2.40 -8.23 13.93
N TYR A 188 -2.13 -8.50 12.65
CA TYR A 188 -1.76 -9.82 12.15
C TYR A 188 -0.27 -10.14 12.26
N ILE A 189 0.57 -9.12 12.45
CA ILE A 189 2.04 -9.28 12.44
C ILE A 189 2.55 -10.16 13.59
N PRO A 190 2.16 -9.95 14.87
CA PRO A 190 2.71 -10.75 15.96
C PRO A 190 2.44 -12.24 15.80
N ASP A 191 1.20 -12.62 15.53
CA ASP A 191 0.79 -14.01 15.33
C ASP A 191 1.48 -14.63 14.10
N MET A 192 1.63 -13.87 13.01
CA MET A 192 2.35 -14.30 11.82
C MET A 192 3.83 -14.57 12.13
N VAL A 193 4.49 -13.66 12.83
CA VAL A 193 5.92 -13.82 13.20
C VAL A 193 6.13 -15.06 14.06
N ASP A 194 5.26 -15.26 15.05
CA ASP A 194 5.33 -16.45 15.92
C ASP A 194 5.05 -17.73 15.12
N TYR A 195 4.03 -17.71 14.27
CA TYR A 195 3.74 -18.83 13.37
C TYR A 195 4.92 -19.21 12.48
N LEU A 196 5.58 -18.23 11.86
CA LEU A 196 6.74 -18.47 10.98
C LEU A 196 7.93 -19.07 11.74
N LYS A 197 8.18 -18.63 12.99
CA LYS A 197 9.24 -19.19 13.85
C LYS A 197 8.89 -20.59 14.33
N ASP A 198 7.71 -20.78 14.90
CA ASP A 198 7.30 -22.01 15.55
C ASP A 198 7.19 -23.18 14.57
N ASN A 199 6.87 -22.90 13.30
CA ASN A 199 6.82 -23.91 12.26
C ASN A 199 8.14 -24.06 11.48
N GLY A 200 9.20 -23.37 11.87
CA GLY A 200 10.53 -23.48 11.28
C GLY A 200 10.65 -22.90 9.86
N TYR A 201 9.73 -22.04 9.46
CA TYR A 201 9.81 -21.31 8.18
C TYR A 201 10.81 -20.16 8.25
N ALA A 202 10.87 -19.46 9.38
CA ALA A 202 11.79 -18.35 9.60
C ALA A 202 12.95 -18.72 10.53
N HIS A 203 14.11 -18.15 10.25
CA HIS A 203 15.31 -18.28 11.08
C HIS A 203 16.04 -16.92 11.18
N TYR A 204 16.95 -16.81 12.14
CA TYR A 204 17.77 -15.61 12.28
C TYR A 204 19.00 -15.71 11.39
N ASP A 205 19.22 -14.68 10.56
CA ASP A 205 20.44 -14.45 9.78
C ASP A 205 20.95 -13.03 10.07
N GLN A 206 22.19 -12.93 10.53
CA GLN A 206 22.84 -11.66 10.91
C GLN A 206 21.98 -10.79 11.85
N GLY A 207 21.19 -11.43 12.71
CA GLY A 207 20.28 -10.78 13.66
C GLY A 207 18.89 -10.44 13.10
N ALA A 208 18.68 -10.49 11.80
CA ALA A 208 17.37 -10.32 11.16
C ALA A 208 16.61 -11.65 11.10
N LEU A 209 15.28 -11.60 11.23
CA LEU A 209 14.43 -12.77 11.03
C LEU A 209 14.05 -12.86 9.54
N VAL A 210 14.38 -13.97 8.90
CA VAL A 210 14.22 -14.15 7.45
C VAL A 210 13.57 -15.49 7.10
N VAL A 211 12.98 -15.56 5.92
CA VAL A 211 12.47 -16.79 5.29
C VAL A 211 13.21 -17.00 3.97
N ASP A 212 13.89 -18.12 3.80
CA ASP A 212 14.53 -18.47 2.53
C ASP A 212 13.48 -18.78 1.46
N VAL A 213 13.56 -18.07 0.36
CA VAL A 213 12.60 -18.14 -0.76
C VAL A 213 13.26 -18.50 -2.09
N LYS A 214 14.56 -18.84 -2.07
CA LYS A 214 15.28 -19.32 -3.26
C LYS A 214 14.74 -20.66 -3.71
N GLU A 215 14.58 -20.83 -5.02
CA GLU A 215 14.17 -22.06 -5.67
C GLU A 215 15.31 -22.62 -6.53
N GLU A 216 15.33 -23.93 -6.74
CA GLU A 216 16.37 -24.59 -7.56
C GLU A 216 16.38 -24.12 -9.03
N THR A 217 15.24 -23.65 -9.51
CA THR A 217 15.06 -23.13 -10.88
C THR A 217 15.55 -21.69 -11.07
N ASP A 218 15.95 -21.01 -10.00
CA ASP A 218 16.40 -19.63 -10.09
C ASP A 218 17.71 -19.49 -10.85
N THR A 219 17.69 -18.66 -11.89
CA THR A 219 18.88 -18.31 -12.67
C THR A 219 19.65 -17.13 -12.08
N LYS A 220 19.04 -16.41 -11.13
CA LYS A 220 19.60 -15.27 -10.40
C LYS A 220 19.50 -15.55 -8.91
N GLU A 221 20.37 -14.89 -8.15
CA GLU A 221 20.25 -14.90 -6.70
C GLU A 221 18.98 -14.18 -6.26
N ILE A 222 18.14 -14.88 -5.48
CA ILE A 222 16.95 -14.33 -4.84
C ILE A 222 17.25 -14.25 -3.34
N PRO A 223 17.36 -13.03 -2.77
CA PRO A 223 17.59 -12.86 -1.35
C PRO A 223 16.43 -13.42 -0.53
N PRO A 224 16.66 -13.81 0.72
CA PRO A 224 15.60 -14.20 1.65
C PRO A 224 14.55 -13.09 1.80
N CYS A 225 13.30 -13.48 2.08
CA CYS A 225 12.24 -12.56 2.47
C CYS A 225 12.49 -12.12 3.92
N MET A 226 12.67 -10.84 4.15
CA MET A 226 12.97 -10.30 5.46
C MET A 226 11.70 -10.06 6.26
N ILE A 227 11.55 -10.75 7.40
CA ILE A 227 10.35 -10.65 8.25
C ILE A 227 10.52 -9.57 9.32
N LEU A 228 11.69 -9.52 9.99
CA LEU A 228 12.03 -8.49 10.95
C LEU A 228 13.48 -8.07 10.76
N LYS A 229 13.75 -6.79 10.96
CA LYS A 229 15.12 -6.26 11.05
C LYS A 229 15.82 -6.78 12.30
N SER A 230 17.13 -6.58 12.37
CA SER A 230 17.95 -6.94 13.54
C SER A 230 17.54 -6.21 14.84
N ASP A 231 16.88 -5.05 14.72
CA ASP A 231 16.30 -4.31 15.86
C ASP A 231 14.86 -4.74 16.20
N GLY A 232 14.34 -5.76 15.51
CA GLY A 232 12.97 -6.28 15.68
C GLY A 232 11.88 -5.48 14.95
N ALA A 233 12.23 -4.45 14.20
CA ALA A 233 11.25 -3.64 13.47
C ALA A 233 10.71 -4.39 12.24
N ALA A 234 9.41 -4.19 11.98
CA ALA A 234 8.76 -4.65 10.77
C ALA A 234 9.20 -3.85 9.52
N LEU A 235 9.03 -4.46 8.37
CA LEU A 235 9.36 -3.91 7.04
C LEU A 235 8.14 -3.97 6.13
N TYR A 236 8.32 -3.54 4.88
CA TYR A 236 7.30 -3.72 3.84
C TYR A 236 6.92 -5.19 3.63
N ASP A 237 7.91 -6.09 3.56
CA ASP A 237 7.65 -7.53 3.42
C ASP A 237 6.77 -8.06 4.55
N THR A 238 7.02 -7.62 5.78
CA THR A 238 6.24 -8.00 6.96
C THR A 238 4.78 -7.56 6.82
N THR A 239 4.59 -6.29 6.45
CA THR A 239 3.25 -5.70 6.32
C THR A 239 2.49 -6.32 5.15
N ASP A 240 3.16 -6.56 4.02
CA ASP A 240 2.53 -7.17 2.85
C ASP A 240 2.11 -8.62 3.11
N LEU A 241 2.93 -9.40 3.80
CA LEU A 241 2.56 -10.76 4.23
C LEU A 241 1.38 -10.74 5.21
N ALA A 242 1.38 -9.82 6.18
CA ALA A 242 0.26 -9.64 7.10
C ALA A 242 -1.02 -9.21 6.37
N THR A 243 -0.91 -8.36 5.34
CA THR A 243 -2.02 -7.97 4.47
C THR A 243 -2.58 -9.16 3.68
N ILE A 244 -1.71 -10.06 3.20
CA ILE A 244 -2.16 -11.31 2.56
C ILE A 244 -2.99 -12.14 3.54
N ILE A 245 -2.53 -12.33 4.78
CA ILE A 245 -3.27 -13.06 5.82
C ILE A 245 -4.63 -12.40 6.09
N GLN A 246 -4.65 -11.08 6.26
CA GLN A 246 -5.88 -10.31 6.46
C GLN A 246 -6.88 -10.54 5.33
N ARG A 247 -6.43 -10.43 4.07
CA ARG A 247 -7.26 -10.63 2.88
C ARG A 247 -7.81 -12.05 2.80
N MET A 248 -6.97 -13.06 3.07
CA MET A 248 -7.41 -14.46 3.13
C MET A 248 -8.47 -14.69 4.21
N LYS A 249 -8.31 -14.08 5.38
CA LYS A 249 -9.25 -14.21 6.50
C LYS A 249 -10.58 -13.51 6.23
N LEU A 250 -10.56 -12.29 5.70
CA LEU A 250 -11.75 -11.46 5.54
C LEU A 250 -12.53 -11.75 4.26
N TYR A 251 -11.86 -12.01 3.16
CA TYR A 251 -12.48 -12.07 1.83
C TYR A 251 -12.38 -13.43 1.16
N LYS A 252 -11.48 -14.31 1.62
CA LYS A 252 -11.22 -15.65 1.03
C LYS A 252 -11.08 -15.59 -0.49
N PRO A 253 -10.20 -14.75 -1.03
CA PRO A 253 -10.08 -14.55 -2.47
C PRO A 253 -9.52 -15.79 -3.15
N ASP A 254 -9.98 -16.04 -4.38
CA ASP A 254 -9.37 -17.02 -5.29
C ASP A 254 -8.07 -16.46 -5.89
N GLU A 255 -7.98 -15.12 -6.02
CA GLU A 255 -6.80 -14.45 -6.52
C GLU A 255 -6.59 -13.10 -5.83
N ILE A 256 -5.32 -12.77 -5.56
CA ILE A 256 -4.87 -11.43 -5.17
C ILE A 256 -3.90 -10.95 -6.24
N CYS A 257 -4.30 -9.90 -6.96
CA CYS A 257 -3.53 -9.32 -8.05
C CYS A 257 -2.95 -7.97 -7.60
N TYR A 258 -1.63 -7.85 -7.60
CA TYR A 258 -0.91 -6.63 -7.25
C TYR A 258 -0.47 -5.90 -8.50
N LEU A 259 -0.82 -4.63 -8.59
CA LEU A 259 -0.48 -3.76 -9.71
C LEU A 259 0.45 -2.63 -9.25
N ALA A 260 1.72 -2.73 -9.58
CA ALA A 260 2.74 -1.78 -9.16
C ALA A 260 3.81 -1.54 -10.23
N ASP A 261 4.72 -0.59 -9.98
CA ASP A 261 5.88 -0.36 -10.84
C ASP A 261 6.72 -1.64 -10.93
N LYS A 262 7.14 -1.98 -12.15
CA LYS A 262 7.92 -3.21 -12.43
C LYS A 262 9.20 -3.34 -11.59
N ARG A 263 9.73 -2.24 -11.08
CA ARG A 263 10.90 -2.26 -10.19
C ARG A 263 10.64 -2.98 -8.86
N GLN A 264 9.36 -3.17 -8.48
CA GLN A 264 8.95 -3.89 -7.27
C GLN A 264 8.79 -5.42 -7.50
N GLU A 265 9.04 -5.93 -8.71
CA GLU A 265 8.84 -7.33 -9.06
C GLU A 265 9.56 -8.30 -8.11
N LEU A 266 10.82 -8.02 -7.76
CA LEU A 266 11.59 -8.87 -6.84
C LEU A 266 10.95 -8.95 -5.46
N HIS A 267 10.50 -7.84 -4.92
CA HIS A 267 9.79 -7.79 -3.64
C HIS A 267 8.55 -8.70 -3.66
N PHE A 268 7.70 -8.59 -4.68
CA PHE A 268 6.52 -9.45 -4.79
C PHE A 268 6.86 -10.92 -5.00
N VAL A 269 7.93 -11.24 -5.74
CA VAL A 269 8.43 -12.62 -5.85
C VAL A 269 8.80 -13.17 -4.48
N GLN A 270 9.51 -12.41 -3.66
CA GLN A 270 9.88 -12.82 -2.30
C GLN A 270 8.64 -13.02 -1.41
N CYS A 271 7.72 -12.05 -1.38
CA CYS A 271 6.48 -12.15 -0.60
C CYS A 271 5.62 -13.34 -1.04
N PHE A 272 5.42 -13.56 -2.34
CA PHE A 272 4.59 -14.65 -2.84
C PHE A 272 5.18 -16.01 -2.53
N ARG A 273 6.48 -16.17 -2.72
CA ARG A 273 7.17 -17.41 -2.37
C ARG A 273 7.14 -17.70 -0.87
N CYS A 274 7.33 -16.66 -0.05
CA CYS A 274 7.19 -16.75 1.40
C CYS A 274 5.78 -17.18 1.80
N ALA A 275 4.75 -16.52 1.25
CA ALA A 275 3.34 -16.83 1.52
C ALA A 275 2.98 -18.29 1.13
N ARG A 276 3.48 -18.77 -0.02
CA ARG A 276 3.30 -20.15 -0.47
C ARG A 276 4.00 -21.15 0.44
N LYS A 277 5.30 -20.95 0.67
CA LYS A 277 6.14 -21.82 1.48
C LYS A 277 5.59 -21.97 2.89
N ALA A 278 5.18 -20.85 3.50
CA ALA A 278 4.64 -20.82 4.85
C ALA A 278 3.14 -21.14 4.94
N LYS A 279 2.50 -21.47 3.82
CA LYS A 279 1.05 -21.81 3.76
C LYS A 279 0.14 -20.69 4.32
N LEU A 280 0.53 -19.44 4.09
CA LEU A 280 -0.28 -18.27 4.45
C LEU A 280 -1.47 -18.07 3.49
N VAL A 281 -1.45 -18.74 2.36
CA VAL A 281 -2.53 -18.82 1.36
C VAL A 281 -2.88 -20.27 1.09
N ASN A 282 -4.08 -20.52 0.58
CA ASN A 282 -4.48 -21.84 0.13
C ASN A 282 -3.71 -22.25 -1.13
N ASP A 283 -3.59 -23.55 -1.38
CA ASP A 283 -2.82 -24.08 -2.53
C ASP A 283 -3.40 -23.63 -3.88
N ASP A 284 -4.71 -23.39 -3.95
CA ASP A 284 -5.45 -22.94 -5.13
C ASP A 284 -5.55 -21.41 -5.26
N THR A 285 -5.18 -20.65 -4.24
CA THR A 285 -5.18 -19.18 -4.29
C THR A 285 -4.09 -18.67 -5.23
N VAL A 286 -4.42 -17.84 -6.18
CA VAL A 286 -3.47 -17.23 -7.11
C VAL A 286 -2.92 -15.94 -6.52
N LEU A 287 -1.59 -15.78 -6.50
CA LEU A 287 -0.92 -14.51 -6.22
C LEU A 287 -0.27 -14.05 -7.52
N SER A 288 -0.69 -12.91 -8.04
CA SER A 288 -0.22 -12.38 -9.31
C SER A 288 0.31 -10.96 -9.18
N PHE A 289 1.35 -10.64 -9.96
CA PHE A 289 1.95 -9.32 -10.05
C PHE A 289 1.89 -8.81 -11.48
N ILE A 290 1.29 -7.65 -11.67
CA ILE A 290 1.25 -6.96 -12.95
C ILE A 290 2.12 -5.70 -12.84
N GLY A 291 3.33 -5.79 -13.39
CA GLY A 291 4.28 -4.69 -13.40
C GLY A 291 4.05 -3.74 -14.58
N PHE A 292 3.87 -2.46 -14.32
CA PHE A 292 3.84 -1.44 -15.35
C PHE A 292 5.16 -0.65 -15.41
N GLY A 293 5.44 -0.05 -16.58
CA GLY A 293 6.65 0.73 -16.79
C GLY A 293 6.62 2.06 -16.05
N THR A 294 7.78 2.50 -15.57
CA THR A 294 7.97 3.78 -14.88
C THR A 294 7.67 4.95 -15.82
N MET A 295 7.07 6.00 -15.31
CA MET A 295 6.94 7.27 -16.02
C MET A 295 8.26 8.05 -15.92
N ASN A 296 8.83 8.40 -17.06
CA ASN A 296 10.10 9.10 -17.13
C ASN A 296 9.90 10.55 -17.58
N GLY A 297 10.78 11.42 -17.10
CA GLY A 297 10.92 12.78 -17.59
C GLY A 297 11.53 12.84 -19.00
N LYS A 298 11.68 14.04 -19.53
CA LYS A 298 12.32 14.28 -20.84
C LYS A 298 13.77 13.81 -20.91
N ASP A 299 14.43 13.70 -19.76
CA ASP A 299 15.79 13.19 -19.57
C ASP A 299 15.87 11.65 -19.55
N GLY A 300 14.75 10.95 -19.73
CA GLY A 300 14.65 9.50 -19.68
C GLY A 300 14.73 8.90 -18.27
N LYS A 301 14.83 9.72 -17.22
CA LYS A 301 14.88 9.26 -15.83
C LYS A 301 13.50 9.25 -15.18
N PRO A 302 13.25 8.34 -14.22
CA PRO A 302 12.02 8.33 -13.46
C PRO A 302 11.75 9.68 -12.80
N PHE A 303 10.49 10.11 -12.79
CA PHE A 303 10.08 11.27 -12.00
C PHE A 303 10.42 11.04 -10.52
N LYS A 304 11.17 11.98 -9.93
CA LYS A 304 11.52 11.95 -8.53
C LYS A 304 10.53 12.82 -7.74
N THR A 305 9.67 12.20 -6.99
CA THR A 305 8.67 12.87 -6.13
C THR A 305 9.28 13.74 -5.02
N ARG A 306 10.56 13.52 -4.71
CA ARG A 306 11.26 14.18 -3.60
C ARG A 306 11.94 15.51 -3.95
N GLU A 307 12.03 15.86 -5.22
CA GLU A 307 12.80 17.03 -5.69
C GLU A 307 11.92 18.25 -6.04
N GLY A 308 10.61 18.17 -5.84
CA GLY A 308 9.66 19.23 -6.23
C GLY A 308 9.48 19.31 -7.76
N GLY A 309 8.28 19.60 -8.26
CA GLY A 309 8.00 19.75 -9.69
C GLY A 309 7.41 18.53 -10.37
N VAL A 310 6.95 17.54 -9.63
CA VAL A 310 6.12 16.47 -10.18
C VAL A 310 4.73 17.05 -10.46
N MET A 311 4.21 16.82 -11.69
CA MET A 311 2.84 17.25 -12.04
C MET A 311 1.83 16.55 -11.12
N ARG A 312 1.03 17.35 -10.43
CA ARG A 312 -0.12 16.88 -9.64
C ARG A 312 -1.22 16.37 -10.58
N LEU A 313 -2.12 15.55 -10.07
CA LEU A 313 -3.31 15.07 -10.79
C LEU A 313 -4.55 15.93 -10.54
N GLU A 314 -4.36 17.19 -10.19
CA GLU A 314 -5.46 18.15 -10.03
C GLU A 314 -5.95 18.67 -11.39
#